data_c476bed2aae1ca3e2a5090c8398226f7
#
_entry.id   c476bed2aae1ca3e2a5090c8398226f7
#
_cell.length_a   1.000
_cell.length_b   1.000
_cell.length_c   1.000
_cell.angle_alpha   90.00
_cell.angle_beta   90.00
_cell.angle_gamma   90.00
#
_symmetry.space_group_name_H-M   'P 1'
#
loop_
_entity.id
_entity.type
_entity.pdbx_description
1 polymer ?
#
loop_
_entity_poly.entity_id
_entity_poly.type
_entity_poly.pdbx_seq_one_letter_code
_entity_poly.pdbx_strand_id
1 'polypeptide(L)'
;MDTEVYSNTGGQMSKATPRGAIAKFAAGGKPAGKKDLGLIAMAYGNIYVASVAMGAKDEHTLKAFIEAESFPGPSLIIAYSHCIAHGIALDTGIGAKQQKLAVDSGQWLLYRYDPRRADRGENPLQLDSSAAKAKVQDFMMSENRFKMLTKSKPEDAKKFFAQSQVEADRRWKFYSFMAARDTKADTTPAAKPATSTEA
;
A
#
# COMPACT_ATOMS: atom_id res chain seq x y z
N MET A 1 10.38 4.11 -4.19
CA MET A 1 9.25 3.93 -5.14
C MET A 1 8.94 2.44 -5.23
N ASP A 2 7.65 2.07 -5.29
CA ASP A 2 7.22 0.67 -5.46
C ASP A 2 6.66 0.48 -6.89
N THR A 3 7.48 -0.09 -7.75
CA THR A 3 7.11 -0.48 -9.12
C THR A 3 6.50 -1.88 -9.19
N GLU A 4 6.33 -2.56 -8.05
CA GLU A 4 5.78 -3.92 -7.95
C GLU A 4 6.54 -5.00 -8.76
N VAL A 5 7.77 -4.69 -9.19
CA VAL A 5 8.64 -5.57 -9.98
C VAL A 5 10.09 -5.07 -9.86
N TYR A 6 11.08 -5.92 -10.05
CA TYR A 6 12.47 -5.48 -10.24
C TYR A 6 12.64 -4.92 -11.67
N SER A 7 12.23 -3.65 -11.86
CA SER A 7 12.14 -3.05 -13.20
C SER A 7 13.48 -2.78 -13.85
N ASN A 8 14.46 -2.28 -13.09
CA ASN A 8 15.80 -1.92 -13.57
C ASN A 8 16.64 -3.13 -14.01
N THR A 9 16.38 -4.32 -13.48
CA THR A 9 17.09 -5.55 -13.83
C THR A 9 16.34 -6.42 -14.84
N GLY A 10 15.22 -5.93 -15.37
CA GLY A 10 14.51 -6.54 -16.49
C GLY A 10 13.20 -7.26 -16.13
N GLY A 11 12.52 -6.86 -15.08
CA GLY A 11 11.16 -7.29 -14.79
C GLY A 11 11.01 -8.61 -14.06
N GLN A 12 11.91 -8.90 -13.11
CA GLN A 12 11.79 -10.08 -12.26
C GLN A 12 10.71 -9.91 -11.19
N MET A 13 10.05 -11.02 -10.85
CA MET A 13 9.11 -11.07 -9.76
C MET A 13 9.77 -10.71 -8.43
N SER A 14 9.11 -9.88 -7.63
CA SER A 14 9.47 -9.56 -6.25
C SER A 14 8.36 -9.97 -5.27
N LYS A 15 8.59 -9.83 -3.98
CA LYS A 15 7.54 -9.97 -2.97
C LYS A 15 6.49 -8.86 -3.06
N ALA A 16 6.84 -7.71 -3.66
CA ALA A 16 5.91 -6.61 -3.94
C ALA A 16 5.05 -6.82 -5.20
N THR A 17 5.37 -7.79 -6.05
CA THR A 17 4.57 -8.11 -7.24
C THR A 17 3.19 -8.61 -6.82
N PRO A 18 2.09 -8.09 -7.38
CA PRO A 18 0.74 -8.52 -7.05
C PRO A 18 0.43 -9.91 -7.59
N ARG A 19 -0.59 -10.54 -7.02
CA ARG A 19 -1.11 -11.85 -7.45
C ARG A 19 -1.54 -11.80 -8.92
N GLY A 20 -1.26 -12.85 -9.66
CA GLY A 20 -1.64 -13.01 -11.06
C GLY A 20 -0.78 -12.22 -12.06
N ALA A 21 0.13 -11.36 -11.60
CA ALA A 21 1.03 -10.65 -12.51
C ALA A 21 2.08 -11.59 -13.09
N ILE A 22 2.22 -11.62 -14.41
CA ILE A 22 3.33 -12.26 -15.10
C ILE A 22 4.58 -11.40 -14.96
N ALA A 23 5.68 -12.04 -14.61
CA ALA A 23 7.01 -11.44 -14.53
C ALA A 23 8.07 -12.53 -14.80
N LYS A 24 9.33 -12.15 -14.98
CA LYS A 24 10.42 -13.15 -14.97
C LYS A 24 10.38 -13.91 -13.64
N PHE A 25 10.52 -15.22 -13.68
CA PHE A 25 10.34 -16.19 -12.59
C PHE A 25 8.88 -16.37 -12.10
N ALA A 26 7.91 -15.79 -12.83
CA ALA A 26 6.48 -15.98 -12.60
C ALA A 26 5.71 -16.02 -13.93
N ALA A 27 6.12 -16.86 -14.86
CA ALA A 27 5.51 -16.99 -16.19
C ALA A 27 4.02 -17.44 -16.15
N GLY A 28 3.61 -18.18 -15.11
CA GLY A 28 2.24 -18.58 -14.86
C GLY A 28 1.44 -17.59 -13.98
N GLY A 29 1.93 -16.37 -13.81
CA GLY A 29 1.39 -15.41 -12.84
C GLY A 29 1.85 -15.70 -11.41
N LYS A 30 2.13 -14.66 -10.63
CA LYS A 30 2.53 -14.85 -9.24
C LYS A 30 1.39 -15.43 -8.40
N PRO A 31 1.55 -16.58 -7.72
CA PRO A 31 0.47 -17.22 -6.96
C PRO A 31 0.21 -16.61 -5.59
N ALA A 32 1.16 -15.84 -5.05
CA ALA A 32 1.06 -15.21 -3.73
C ALA A 32 0.67 -13.73 -3.81
N GLY A 33 0.02 -13.22 -2.78
CA GLY A 33 -0.32 -11.81 -2.64
C GLY A 33 0.91 -10.91 -2.50
N LYS A 34 0.68 -9.60 -2.58
CA LYS A 34 1.70 -8.57 -2.38
C LYS A 34 2.07 -8.45 -0.91
N LYS A 35 3.39 -8.34 -0.61
CA LYS A 35 3.89 -8.00 0.72
C LYS A 35 3.40 -6.60 1.11
N ASP A 36 2.90 -6.44 2.31
CA ASP A 36 2.54 -5.15 2.91
C ASP A 36 3.74 -4.58 3.67
N LEU A 37 4.55 -3.79 2.98
CA LEU A 37 5.73 -3.18 3.57
C LEU A 37 5.37 -2.11 4.61
N GLY A 38 4.28 -1.37 4.39
CA GLY A 38 3.85 -0.33 5.30
C GLY A 38 3.41 -0.90 6.65
N LEU A 39 2.64 -1.98 6.62
CA LEU A 39 2.24 -2.67 7.86
C LEU A 39 3.45 -3.20 8.65
N ILE A 40 4.44 -3.76 7.94
CA ILE A 40 5.70 -4.21 8.57
C ILE A 40 6.43 -3.04 9.23
N ALA A 41 6.52 -1.88 8.55
CA ALA A 41 7.18 -0.70 9.09
C ALA A 41 6.41 -0.08 10.28
N MET A 42 5.09 -0.04 10.22
CA MET A 42 4.25 0.43 11.33
C MET A 42 4.42 -0.39 12.60
N ALA A 43 4.74 -1.69 12.48
CA ALA A 43 4.95 -2.57 13.62
C ALA A 43 6.17 -2.16 14.49
N TYR A 44 7.10 -1.36 13.99
CA TYR A 44 8.20 -0.79 14.78
C TYR A 44 7.71 0.30 15.77
N GLY A 45 6.57 0.93 15.52
CA GLY A 45 5.96 1.92 16.40
C GLY A 45 6.62 3.32 16.42
N ASN A 46 7.84 3.45 15.93
CA ASN A 46 8.63 4.70 15.96
C ASN A 46 9.03 5.21 14.56
N ILE A 47 8.35 4.75 13.52
CA ILE A 47 8.60 5.11 12.11
C ILE A 47 7.37 5.85 11.58
N TYR A 48 7.56 7.03 10.97
CA TYR A 48 6.52 7.62 10.13
C TYR A 48 6.36 6.78 8.86
N VAL A 49 5.13 6.42 8.51
CA VAL A 49 4.87 5.60 7.32
C VAL A 49 3.75 6.21 6.49
N ALA A 50 3.99 6.39 5.19
CA ALA A 50 2.93 6.80 4.27
C ALA A 50 2.91 5.93 3.01
N SER A 51 1.71 5.65 2.53
CA SER A 51 1.46 5.02 1.24
C SER A 51 0.78 6.04 0.33
N VAL A 52 1.45 6.40 -0.76
CA VAL A 52 1.05 7.50 -1.64
C VAL A 52 0.99 7.08 -3.10
N ALA A 53 0.20 7.81 -3.90
CA ALA A 53 0.13 7.70 -5.35
C ALA A 53 -0.09 9.10 -5.93
N MET A 54 0.98 9.76 -6.37
CA MET A 54 0.95 11.17 -6.80
C MET A 54 -0.04 11.41 -7.95
N GLY A 55 -0.08 10.53 -8.93
CA GLY A 55 -1.02 10.64 -10.06
C GLY A 55 -2.48 10.37 -9.69
N ALA A 56 -2.76 9.85 -8.48
CA ALA A 56 -4.12 9.69 -7.98
C ALA A 56 -4.54 10.86 -7.09
N LYS A 57 -3.62 11.37 -6.26
CA LYS A 57 -3.88 12.46 -5.30
C LYS A 57 -2.56 13.14 -4.92
N ASP A 58 -2.21 14.19 -5.64
CA ASP A 58 -0.97 14.94 -5.48
C ASP A 58 -0.90 15.69 -4.14
N GLU A 59 -1.98 16.36 -3.72
CA GLU A 59 -2.09 17.04 -2.42
C GLU A 59 -1.81 16.08 -1.24
N HIS A 60 -2.33 14.84 -1.32
CA HIS A 60 -2.06 13.83 -0.31
C HIS A 60 -0.58 13.45 -0.28
N THR A 61 0.02 13.33 -1.45
CA THR A 61 1.46 13.02 -1.57
C THR A 61 2.29 14.14 -0.97
N LEU A 62 2.00 15.41 -1.32
CA LEU A 62 2.67 16.57 -0.75
C LEU A 62 2.56 16.60 0.78
N LYS A 63 1.35 16.40 1.31
CA LYS A 63 1.11 16.36 2.76
C LYS A 63 1.95 15.28 3.44
N ALA A 64 2.02 14.07 2.85
CA ALA A 64 2.82 12.98 3.39
C ALA A 64 4.31 13.32 3.44
N PHE A 65 4.85 14.03 2.45
CA PHE A 65 6.24 14.48 2.46
C PHE A 65 6.51 15.55 3.54
N ILE A 66 5.62 16.53 3.70
CA ILE A 66 5.74 17.56 4.74
C ILE A 66 5.70 16.93 6.14
N GLU A 67 4.78 16.00 6.37
CA GLU A 67 4.68 15.28 7.65
C GLU A 67 5.94 14.43 7.91
N ALA A 68 6.44 13.72 6.89
CA ALA A 68 7.65 12.91 6.98
C ALA A 68 8.90 13.75 7.29
N GLU A 69 9.05 14.93 6.69
CA GLU A 69 10.16 15.85 6.93
C GLU A 69 10.12 16.41 8.35
N SER A 70 8.92 16.71 8.85
CA SER A 70 8.74 17.20 10.22
C SER A 70 8.91 16.14 11.31
N PHE A 71 8.98 14.86 10.93
CA PHE A 71 9.08 13.77 11.91
C PHE A 71 10.52 13.62 12.41
N PRO A 72 10.78 13.64 13.74
CA PRO A 72 12.14 13.62 14.30
C PRO A 72 12.78 12.23 14.34
N GLY A 73 12.33 11.31 13.49
CA GLY A 73 12.77 9.92 13.42
C GLY A 73 12.79 9.39 12.00
N PRO A 74 12.98 8.08 11.81
CA PRO A 74 12.97 7.49 10.50
C PRO A 74 11.58 7.62 9.84
N SER A 75 11.57 7.94 8.54
CA SER A 75 10.34 8.08 7.76
C SER A 75 10.40 7.18 6.52
N LEU A 76 9.30 6.48 6.24
CA LEU A 76 9.14 5.62 5.07
C LEU A 76 7.93 6.08 4.23
N ILE A 77 8.19 6.61 3.04
CA ILE A 77 7.14 6.89 2.06
C ILE A 77 7.17 5.81 0.98
N ILE A 78 6.08 5.05 0.84
CA ILE A 78 5.90 4.03 -0.18
C ILE A 78 5.07 4.64 -1.30
N ALA A 79 5.74 5.04 -2.38
CA ALA A 79 5.10 5.69 -3.51
C ALA A 79 4.81 4.68 -4.63
N TYR A 80 3.53 4.49 -4.97
CA TYR A 80 3.15 3.69 -6.13
C TYR A 80 3.73 4.28 -7.41
N SER A 81 4.33 3.44 -8.21
CA SER A 81 4.84 3.82 -9.53
C SER A 81 4.39 2.81 -10.57
N HIS A 82 3.66 3.27 -11.58
CA HIS A 82 3.48 2.49 -12.79
C HIS A 82 4.84 2.28 -13.47
N CYS A 83 4.98 1.21 -14.25
CA CYS A 83 6.24 0.81 -14.83
C CYS A 83 6.06 0.33 -16.27
N ILE A 84 7.04 0.58 -17.14
CA ILE A 84 7.06 0.04 -18.51
C ILE A 84 7.01 -1.49 -18.52
N ALA A 85 7.59 -2.14 -17.51
CA ALA A 85 7.55 -3.60 -17.36
C ALA A 85 6.12 -4.15 -17.14
N HIS A 86 5.15 -3.29 -16.76
CA HIS A 86 3.74 -3.67 -16.68
C HIS A 86 3.05 -3.72 -18.05
N GLY A 87 3.70 -3.19 -19.10
CA GLY A 87 3.12 -3.07 -20.44
C GLY A 87 2.01 -2.04 -20.51
N ILE A 88 2.14 -0.95 -19.78
CA ILE A 88 1.28 0.23 -19.87
C ILE A 88 1.85 1.12 -20.99
N ALA A 89 0.98 1.67 -21.85
CA ALA A 89 1.41 2.70 -22.78
C ALA A 89 1.87 3.95 -22.01
N LEU A 90 3.07 4.45 -22.32
CA LEU A 90 3.64 5.63 -21.67
C LEU A 90 3.22 6.91 -22.39
N ASP A 91 1.92 7.10 -22.59
CA ASP A 91 1.41 8.37 -23.08
C ASP A 91 1.19 9.35 -21.93
N THR A 92 1.31 10.65 -22.20
CA THR A 92 1.07 11.72 -21.23
C THR A 92 -0.35 11.60 -20.64
N GLY A 93 -0.44 11.46 -19.35
CA GLY A 93 -1.70 11.30 -18.62
C GLY A 93 -2.13 9.84 -18.38
N ILE A 94 -1.64 8.84 -19.10
CA ILE A 94 -1.98 7.43 -18.82
C ILE A 94 -1.41 6.99 -17.48
N GLY A 95 -0.21 7.42 -17.12
CA GLY A 95 0.38 7.11 -15.83
C GLY A 95 -0.45 7.61 -14.64
N ALA A 96 -1.00 8.82 -14.72
CA ALA A 96 -1.88 9.37 -13.69
C ALA A 96 -3.21 8.61 -13.62
N LYS A 97 -3.81 8.27 -14.77
CA LYS A 97 -5.03 7.46 -14.84
C LYS A 97 -4.81 6.07 -14.24
N GLN A 98 -3.65 5.45 -14.50
CA GLN A 98 -3.29 4.15 -13.94
C GLN A 98 -3.14 4.21 -12.43
N GLN A 99 -2.47 5.22 -11.89
CA GLN A 99 -2.33 5.43 -10.45
C GLN A 99 -3.70 5.67 -9.80
N LYS A 100 -4.55 6.49 -10.45
CA LYS A 100 -5.91 6.73 -9.99
C LYS A 100 -6.73 5.44 -9.96
N LEU A 101 -6.67 4.63 -11.00
CA LEU A 101 -7.38 3.36 -11.08
C LEU A 101 -6.87 2.36 -10.03
N ALA A 102 -5.57 2.33 -9.74
CA ALA A 102 -5.02 1.53 -8.65
C ALA A 102 -5.62 1.90 -7.29
N VAL A 103 -5.80 3.20 -7.03
CA VAL A 103 -6.43 3.69 -5.79
C VAL A 103 -7.94 3.45 -5.79
N ASP A 104 -8.64 3.79 -6.88
CA ASP A 104 -10.11 3.65 -6.98
C ASP A 104 -10.56 2.18 -6.90
N SER A 105 -9.73 1.23 -7.32
CA SER A 105 -10.01 -0.20 -7.21
C SER A 105 -9.63 -0.83 -5.86
N GLY A 106 -8.99 -0.08 -4.97
CA GLY A 106 -8.46 -0.62 -3.71
C GLY A 106 -7.21 -1.50 -3.88
N GLN A 107 -6.65 -1.57 -5.10
CA GLN A 107 -5.36 -2.23 -5.34
C GLN A 107 -4.23 -1.51 -4.60
N TRP A 108 -4.31 -0.20 -4.49
CA TRP A 108 -3.40 0.64 -3.73
C TRP A 108 -4.17 1.49 -2.73
N LEU A 109 -3.82 1.41 -1.43
CA LEU A 109 -4.43 2.23 -0.39
C LEU A 109 -3.56 3.45 -0.09
N LEU A 110 -4.19 4.60 0.05
CA LEU A 110 -3.57 5.82 0.56
C LEU A 110 -3.77 5.88 2.06
N TYR A 111 -2.69 6.05 2.81
CA TYR A 111 -2.73 6.21 4.27
C TYR A 111 -1.47 6.92 4.76
N ARG A 112 -1.56 7.43 5.98
CA ARG A 112 -0.45 8.00 6.74
C ARG A 112 -0.48 7.44 8.16
N TYR A 113 0.66 7.11 8.69
CA TYR A 113 0.86 6.67 10.06
C TYR A 113 1.91 7.56 10.70
N ASP A 114 1.50 8.34 11.69
CA ASP A 114 2.37 9.24 12.45
C ASP A 114 2.34 8.84 13.94
N PRO A 115 3.41 8.24 14.47
CA PRO A 115 3.47 7.82 15.89
C PRO A 115 3.17 8.94 16.88
N ARG A 116 3.54 10.21 16.57
CA ARG A 116 3.32 11.38 17.43
C ARG A 116 1.85 11.64 17.78
N ARG A 117 0.94 11.10 16.96
CA ARG A 117 -0.50 11.23 17.21
C ARG A 117 -0.92 10.48 18.47
N ALA A 118 -0.28 9.35 18.77
CA ALA A 118 -0.54 8.59 20.00
C ALA A 118 -0.30 9.43 21.27
N ASP A 119 0.73 10.29 21.25
CA ASP A 119 1.05 11.18 22.38
C ASP A 119 -0.09 12.19 22.68
N ARG A 120 -0.95 12.43 21.68
CA ARG A 120 -2.13 13.30 21.80
C ARG A 120 -3.43 12.52 22.01
N GLY A 121 -3.36 11.21 22.24
CA GLY A 121 -4.54 10.34 22.35
C GLY A 121 -5.30 10.16 21.04
N GLU A 122 -4.64 10.41 19.89
CA GLU A 122 -5.21 10.25 18.58
C GLU A 122 -4.71 8.96 17.92
N ASN A 123 -5.52 8.35 17.06
CA ASN A 123 -5.07 7.18 16.30
C ASN A 123 -3.89 7.55 15.38
N PRO A 124 -2.73 6.88 15.49
CA PRO A 124 -1.59 7.11 14.61
C PRO A 124 -1.91 6.88 13.14
N LEU A 125 -2.77 5.92 12.82
CA LEU A 125 -3.12 5.57 11.46
C LEU A 125 -4.30 6.42 10.95
N GLN A 126 -4.09 7.06 9.81
CA GLN A 126 -5.11 7.78 9.04
C GLN A 126 -5.27 7.10 7.69
N LEU A 127 -6.42 6.45 7.47
CA LEU A 127 -6.75 5.86 6.17
C LEU A 127 -7.36 6.97 5.28
N ASP A 128 -6.62 7.37 4.25
CA ASP A 128 -7.00 8.46 3.33
C ASP A 128 -7.72 7.95 2.07
N SER A 129 -7.75 6.62 1.86
CA SER A 129 -8.56 5.97 0.83
C SER A 129 -10.00 5.78 1.31
N SER A 130 -10.96 6.10 0.45
CA SER A 130 -12.35 5.64 0.60
C SER A 130 -12.49 4.16 0.20
N ALA A 131 -13.69 3.58 0.42
CA ALA A 131 -14.04 2.28 -0.15
C ALA A 131 -13.87 2.28 -1.67
N ALA A 132 -13.54 1.11 -2.22
CA ALA A 132 -13.30 0.96 -3.66
C ALA A 132 -14.51 1.41 -4.49
N LYS A 133 -14.24 2.12 -5.58
CA LYS A 133 -15.21 2.62 -6.57
C LYS A 133 -15.18 1.86 -7.87
N ALA A 134 -14.13 1.06 -8.07
CA ALA A 134 -13.93 0.21 -9.25
C ALA A 134 -13.54 -1.21 -8.80
N LYS A 135 -13.64 -2.17 -9.70
CA LYS A 135 -13.18 -3.54 -9.42
C LYS A 135 -11.67 -3.65 -9.61
N VAL A 136 -11.01 -4.50 -8.83
CA VAL A 136 -9.57 -4.80 -9.02
C VAL A 136 -9.31 -5.35 -10.42
N GLN A 137 -10.25 -6.09 -10.98
CA GLN A 137 -10.14 -6.61 -12.35
C GLN A 137 -10.00 -5.49 -13.39
N ASP A 138 -10.65 -4.33 -13.21
CA ASP A 138 -10.55 -3.19 -14.14
C ASP A 138 -9.12 -2.65 -14.17
N PHE A 139 -8.51 -2.53 -12.98
CA PHE A 139 -7.08 -2.19 -12.85
C PHE A 139 -6.20 -3.26 -13.51
N MET A 140 -6.39 -4.54 -13.21
CA MET A 140 -5.58 -5.63 -13.76
C MET A 140 -5.67 -5.68 -15.28
N MET A 141 -6.87 -5.49 -15.84
CA MET A 141 -7.08 -5.50 -17.29
C MET A 141 -6.53 -4.26 -18.01
N SER A 142 -6.04 -3.25 -17.31
CA SER A 142 -5.34 -2.12 -17.92
C SER A 142 -3.85 -2.41 -18.19
N GLU A 143 -3.28 -3.49 -17.61
CA GLU A 143 -1.85 -3.82 -17.69
C GLU A 143 -1.59 -5.13 -18.43
N ASN A 144 -0.60 -5.16 -19.33
CA ASN A 144 -0.29 -6.36 -20.12
C ASN A 144 0.19 -7.53 -19.26
N ARG A 145 0.86 -7.28 -18.12
CA ARG A 145 1.30 -8.34 -17.20
C ARG A 145 0.17 -9.21 -16.67
N PHE A 146 -1.08 -8.73 -16.68
CA PHE A 146 -2.27 -9.51 -16.35
C PHE A 146 -3.01 -10.00 -17.61
N LYS A 147 -3.10 -9.16 -18.65
CA LYS A 147 -3.73 -9.54 -19.93
C LYS A 147 -3.08 -10.77 -20.57
N MET A 148 -1.76 -10.89 -20.46
CA MET A 148 -1.05 -12.06 -20.99
C MET A 148 -1.49 -13.34 -20.30
N LEU A 149 -1.79 -13.31 -19.00
CA LEU A 149 -2.27 -14.48 -18.28
C LEU A 149 -3.64 -14.94 -18.77
N THR A 150 -4.54 -14.01 -19.11
CA THR A 150 -5.87 -14.37 -19.66
C THR A 150 -5.80 -15.10 -20.98
N LYS A 151 -4.72 -14.86 -21.77
CA LYS A 151 -4.48 -15.53 -23.03
C LYS A 151 -3.77 -16.88 -22.87
N SER A 152 -2.78 -16.95 -21.97
CA SER A 152 -1.94 -18.15 -21.81
C SER A 152 -2.56 -19.18 -20.84
N LYS A 153 -3.26 -18.73 -19.80
CA LYS A 153 -3.86 -19.58 -18.75
C LYS A 153 -5.17 -18.97 -18.24
N PRO A 154 -6.26 -19.02 -19.02
CA PRO A 154 -7.51 -18.32 -18.71
C PRO A 154 -8.14 -18.72 -17.37
N GLU A 155 -8.10 -20.02 -17.00
CA GLU A 155 -8.67 -20.49 -15.75
C GLU A 155 -7.86 -19.99 -14.52
N ASP A 156 -6.53 -20.00 -14.62
CA ASP A 156 -5.67 -19.42 -13.57
C ASP A 156 -5.90 -17.92 -13.45
N ALA A 157 -6.04 -17.20 -14.57
CA ALA A 157 -6.33 -15.77 -14.58
C ALA A 157 -7.65 -15.46 -13.86
N LYS A 158 -8.72 -16.19 -14.17
CA LYS A 158 -10.03 -16.06 -13.52
C LYS A 158 -9.94 -16.27 -12.01
N LYS A 159 -9.23 -17.33 -11.59
CA LYS A 159 -8.99 -17.63 -10.18
C LYS A 159 -8.21 -16.51 -9.48
N PHE A 160 -7.11 -16.04 -10.09
CA PHE A 160 -6.29 -15.00 -9.48
C PHE A 160 -7.00 -13.65 -9.42
N PHE A 161 -7.81 -13.30 -10.40
CA PHE A 161 -8.61 -12.06 -10.38
C PHE A 161 -9.61 -12.07 -9.24
N ALA A 162 -10.32 -13.19 -9.04
CA ALA A 162 -11.24 -13.34 -7.93
C ALA A 162 -10.51 -13.24 -6.57
N GLN A 163 -9.35 -13.90 -6.45
CA GLN A 163 -8.53 -13.85 -5.22
C GLN A 163 -7.98 -12.44 -4.97
N SER A 164 -7.56 -11.70 -6.01
CA SER A 164 -7.06 -10.33 -5.89
C SER A 164 -8.15 -9.37 -5.39
N GLN A 165 -9.40 -9.54 -5.83
CA GLN A 165 -10.53 -8.77 -5.31
C GLN A 165 -10.73 -9.03 -3.81
N VAL A 166 -10.76 -10.30 -3.41
CA VAL A 166 -10.91 -10.68 -2.00
C VAL A 166 -9.76 -10.13 -1.14
N GLU A 167 -8.52 -10.14 -1.66
CA GLU A 167 -7.36 -9.59 -0.97
C GLU A 167 -7.46 -8.06 -0.80
N ALA A 168 -7.90 -7.34 -1.83
CA ALA A 168 -8.10 -5.89 -1.75
C ALA A 168 -9.19 -5.54 -0.73
N ASP A 169 -10.33 -6.24 -0.76
CA ASP A 169 -11.43 -6.03 0.17
C ASP A 169 -11.02 -6.30 1.62
N ARG A 170 -10.28 -7.40 1.86
CA ARG A 170 -9.74 -7.73 3.19
C ARG A 170 -8.76 -6.68 3.68
N ARG A 171 -7.86 -6.22 2.82
CA ARG A 171 -6.89 -5.18 3.17
C ARG A 171 -7.58 -3.88 3.52
N TRP A 172 -8.55 -3.42 2.72
CA TRP A 172 -9.31 -2.22 3.03
C TRP A 172 -10.06 -2.34 4.36
N LYS A 173 -10.75 -3.45 4.61
CA LYS A 173 -11.44 -3.71 5.89
C LYS A 173 -10.49 -3.69 7.07
N PHE A 174 -9.31 -4.30 6.92
CA PHE A 174 -8.29 -4.35 7.97
C PHE A 174 -7.75 -2.95 8.30
N TYR A 175 -7.37 -2.18 7.28
CA TYR A 175 -6.91 -0.80 7.49
C TYR A 175 -7.99 0.12 8.03
N SER A 176 -9.25 -0.03 7.58
CA SER A 176 -10.40 0.69 8.12
C SER A 176 -10.63 0.38 9.60
N PHE A 177 -10.52 -0.89 9.99
CA PHE A 177 -10.63 -1.30 11.39
C PHE A 177 -9.50 -0.69 12.23
N MET A 178 -8.26 -0.76 11.78
CA MET A 178 -7.13 -0.16 12.48
C MET A 178 -7.27 1.36 12.61
N ALA A 179 -7.71 2.05 11.55
CA ALA A 179 -7.90 3.49 11.56
C ALA A 179 -9.08 3.96 12.43
N ALA A 180 -10.06 3.10 12.65
CA ALA A 180 -11.23 3.37 13.51
C ALA A 180 -11.00 3.01 14.98
N ARG A 181 -9.86 2.40 15.33
CA ARG A 181 -9.56 2.00 16.71
C ARG A 181 -9.54 3.23 17.62
N ASP A 182 -10.27 3.16 18.73
CA ASP A 182 -10.17 4.15 19.79
C ASP A 182 -8.86 3.96 20.58
N THR A 183 -8.01 4.98 20.58
CA THR A 183 -6.70 4.97 21.24
C THR A 183 -6.72 5.69 22.59
N LYS A 184 -7.86 6.27 23.00
CA LYS A 184 -7.98 6.96 24.31
C LYS A 184 -7.74 6.02 25.49
N ALA A 185 -8.02 4.74 25.34
CA ALA A 185 -7.78 3.72 26.37
C ALA A 185 -6.29 3.39 26.58
N ASP A 186 -5.43 3.70 25.60
CA ASP A 186 -4.00 3.38 25.66
C ASP A 186 -3.18 4.45 26.43
N THR A 187 -3.79 5.58 26.81
CA THR A 187 -3.15 6.69 27.53
C THR A 187 -3.20 6.52 29.05
N THR A 188 -3.11 5.30 29.58
CA THR A 188 -2.87 5.11 31.01
C THR A 188 -1.47 5.66 31.33
N PRO A 189 -1.31 6.68 32.20
CA PRO A 189 0.00 7.18 32.53
C PRO A 189 0.86 6.04 33.09
N ALA A 190 2.06 5.88 32.54
CA ALA A 190 3.03 4.97 33.12
C ALA A 190 3.19 5.32 34.63
N ALA A 191 2.97 4.35 35.48
CA ALA A 191 3.14 4.53 36.91
C ALA A 191 4.53 5.14 37.18
N LYS A 192 4.60 6.29 37.85
CA LYS A 192 5.88 6.89 38.25
C LYS A 192 6.69 5.82 39.01
N PRO A 193 7.97 5.63 38.66
CA PRO A 193 8.80 4.73 39.43
C PRO A 193 8.76 5.16 40.88
N ALA A 194 8.48 4.22 41.81
CA ALA A 194 8.51 4.44 43.20
C ALA A 194 9.91 4.99 43.59
N THR A 195 9.98 6.19 44.12
CA THR A 195 11.18 6.72 44.73
C THR A 195 11.52 5.81 45.89
N SER A 196 12.58 5.00 45.76
CA SER A 196 13.18 4.28 46.87
C SER A 196 13.73 5.34 47.84
N THR A 197 13.03 5.52 48.94
CA THR A 197 13.56 6.26 50.09
C THR A 197 14.56 5.32 50.77
N GLU A 198 15.85 5.54 50.54
CA GLU A 198 16.89 4.93 51.35
C GLU A 198 16.85 5.60 52.71
N ALA A 199 16.69 4.78 53.75
CA ALA A 199 16.93 5.10 55.17
C ALA A 199 18.31 4.59 55.56
#